data_a5a2b8c9c7f66963e2eef7e5f2d50d39
#
_entry.id   a5a2b8c9c7f66963e2eef7e5f2d50d39
#
_cell.length_a   1.000
_cell.length_b   1.000
_cell.length_c   1.000
_cell.angle_alpha   90.00
_cell.angle_beta   90.00
_cell.angle_gamma   90.00
#
_symmetry.space_group_name_H-M   'P 1'
#
loop_
_entity.id
_entity.type
_entity.pdbx_description
1 polymer ?
#
loop_
_entity_poly.entity_id
_entity_poly.type
_entity_poly.pdbx_seq_one_letter_code
_entity_poly.pdbx_strand_id
1 'polypeptide(L)'
;MFERHYAHWPPGLAHTLEVPRTTIYTNLAQRAAQHPDKTAIDYYGTRISYGELMREADALAGFLQSRCGVRKGDRVLLDLQNSPQSVIAYYGVLRADAVVVPVNPMNRREELRHYVDDSQASVAIVGQEVYDQIEGLEGLRHTIVVTYSDYLREPTNLPIPPFVRAPTIVHSAIAWKAAVQAKLAPGAHTAGPDDLAAMPYTSGTTGKPKGCMHTHSSIQATTVPYMHWRGVTGEDVVVLSALPMFHVTGMQAGMNAPLYLGATIVLLSRWDRDCAGMQIERAKVTNWSAITTMLVDFLSNPNLGKYDLSSLRVLGGGGAAMPEALARKLEEVFHLPYIEGYGLSETMAPTHMNPPHRPKRQCGGIPIFNTDARVLDVETGRELGPNEVGEIVVHGPQVFKGYWRQEAATRQAFLEHDGKRFFRTGDLGYYDEEGYFFITDRLKRMINASGFKVWPAEVEAMLYAHPAIQEACVIGAPDGYRGETVKALIVPRAGSDVSAEEIIEWARGRMAAFKVPRRIELVESLPKTATGKILWRELQERERAKSTAS
;
A
#
# COMPACT_ATOMS: atom_id res chain seq x y z
N MET A 1 26.09 -10.39 -1.45
CA MET A 1 24.62 -10.46 -1.52
C MET A 1 24.14 -11.49 -0.52
N PHE A 2 23.02 -11.26 0.15
CA PHE A 2 22.42 -12.25 1.05
C PHE A 2 21.90 -13.45 0.24
N GLU A 3 22.31 -14.68 0.57
CA GLU A 3 22.07 -15.87 -0.26
C GLU A 3 21.40 -17.05 0.47
N ARG A 4 21.25 -16.97 1.81
CA ARG A 4 20.67 -18.07 2.62
C ARG A 4 19.30 -18.52 2.12
N HIS A 5 18.49 -17.60 1.61
CA HIS A 5 17.13 -17.83 1.14
C HIS A 5 17.05 -18.57 -0.21
N TYR A 6 18.15 -18.72 -0.96
CA TYR A 6 18.12 -19.36 -2.27
C TYR A 6 17.74 -20.85 -2.20
N ALA A 7 18.01 -21.51 -1.06
CA ALA A 7 17.54 -22.89 -0.83
C ALA A 7 16.00 -23.02 -0.80
N HIS A 8 15.30 -21.90 -0.60
CA HIS A 8 13.83 -21.82 -0.51
C HIS A 8 13.22 -20.97 -1.62
N TRP A 9 14.03 -20.66 -2.63
CA TRP A 9 13.58 -19.89 -3.80
C TRP A 9 12.48 -20.64 -4.57
N PRO A 10 11.49 -19.93 -5.17
CA PRO A 10 10.46 -20.60 -5.95
C PRO A 10 11.06 -21.47 -7.06
N PRO A 11 10.67 -22.76 -7.16
CA PRO A 11 11.24 -23.69 -8.13
C PRO A 11 11.07 -23.20 -9.57
N GLY A 12 12.11 -23.32 -10.37
CA GLY A 12 12.10 -22.94 -11.78
C GLY A 12 12.27 -21.45 -12.06
N LEU A 13 12.34 -20.60 -11.03
CA LEU A 13 12.66 -19.18 -11.21
C LEU A 13 14.17 -18.95 -11.11
N ALA A 14 14.72 -18.12 -11.99
CA ALA A 14 16.08 -17.62 -11.87
C ALA A 14 16.20 -16.71 -10.64
N HIS A 15 17.37 -16.62 -10.03
CA HIS A 15 17.60 -15.74 -8.86
C HIS A 15 17.60 -14.25 -9.23
N THR A 16 17.85 -13.94 -10.49
CA THR A 16 17.82 -12.59 -11.06
C THR A 16 16.76 -12.50 -12.14
N LEU A 17 16.18 -11.33 -12.32
CA LEU A 17 15.22 -11.06 -13.36
C LEU A 17 15.63 -9.78 -14.09
N GLU A 18 15.80 -9.87 -15.40
CA GLU A 18 15.95 -8.69 -16.25
C GLU A 18 14.58 -8.00 -16.38
N VAL A 19 14.56 -6.74 -16.02
CA VAL A 19 13.36 -5.90 -16.08
C VAL A 19 13.48 -4.99 -17.30
N PRO A 20 12.42 -4.86 -18.13
CA PRO A 20 12.45 -3.99 -19.31
C PRO A 20 12.84 -2.55 -18.93
N ARG A 21 13.83 -2.00 -19.63
CA ARG A 21 14.23 -0.60 -19.48
C ARG A 21 13.33 0.33 -20.31
N THR A 22 12.03 0.27 -20.00
CA THR A 22 10.97 1.04 -20.66
C THR A 22 10.16 1.83 -19.65
N THR A 23 9.26 2.69 -20.11
CA THR A 23 8.33 3.40 -19.24
C THR A 23 7.16 2.50 -18.84
N ILE A 24 6.51 2.80 -17.72
CA ILE A 24 5.30 2.10 -17.26
C ILE A 24 4.16 2.22 -18.29
N TYR A 25 4.05 3.39 -18.95
CA TYR A 25 3.09 3.57 -20.04
C TYR A 25 3.30 2.55 -21.18
N THR A 26 4.54 2.22 -21.50
CA THR A 26 4.88 1.24 -22.55
C THR A 26 4.24 -0.13 -22.29
N ASN A 27 4.08 -0.54 -21.04
CA ASN A 27 3.44 -1.82 -20.70
C ASN A 27 1.98 -1.84 -21.18
N LEU A 28 1.21 -0.78 -20.90
CA LEU A 28 -0.17 -0.66 -21.38
C LEU A 28 -0.23 -0.59 -22.90
N ALA A 29 0.64 0.22 -23.51
CA ALA A 29 0.69 0.40 -24.97
C ALA A 29 0.95 -0.93 -25.71
N GLN A 30 1.89 -1.75 -25.21
CA GLN A 30 2.18 -3.06 -25.78
C GLN A 30 0.99 -4.02 -25.66
N ARG A 31 0.32 -4.07 -24.49
CA ARG A 31 -0.85 -4.94 -24.30
C ARG A 31 -2.05 -4.48 -25.13
N ALA A 32 -2.29 -3.19 -25.22
CA ALA A 32 -3.34 -2.63 -26.08
C ALA A 32 -3.11 -2.93 -27.58
N ALA A 33 -1.84 -2.92 -28.01
CA ALA A 33 -1.50 -3.29 -29.40
C ALA A 33 -1.66 -4.79 -29.67
N GLN A 34 -1.33 -5.65 -28.69
CA GLN A 34 -1.43 -7.11 -28.83
C GLN A 34 -2.88 -7.62 -28.71
N HIS A 35 -3.66 -7.05 -27.79
CA HIS A 35 -4.99 -7.53 -27.42
C HIS A 35 -5.98 -6.37 -27.21
N PRO A 36 -6.26 -5.55 -28.26
CA PRO A 36 -7.05 -4.32 -28.13
C PRO A 36 -8.47 -4.56 -27.60
N ASP A 37 -9.10 -5.67 -27.95
CA ASP A 37 -10.48 -5.99 -27.59
C ASP A 37 -10.61 -6.75 -26.28
N LYS A 38 -9.49 -7.21 -25.69
CA LYS A 38 -9.52 -7.89 -24.39
C LYS A 38 -9.93 -6.92 -23.29
N THR A 39 -10.74 -7.40 -22.36
CA THR A 39 -11.14 -6.63 -21.17
C THR A 39 -9.93 -6.33 -20.29
N ALA A 40 -9.61 -5.07 -20.11
CA ALA A 40 -8.61 -4.60 -19.15
C ALA A 40 -9.24 -4.37 -17.77
N ILE A 41 -10.42 -3.76 -17.73
CA ILE A 41 -11.13 -3.42 -16.50
C ILE A 41 -12.57 -3.91 -16.58
N ASP A 42 -13.04 -4.59 -15.54
CA ASP A 42 -14.45 -4.84 -15.25
C ASP A 42 -14.85 -3.99 -14.04
N TYR A 43 -15.65 -2.99 -14.26
CA TYR A 43 -16.11 -2.04 -13.25
C TYR A 43 -17.61 -2.19 -13.00
N TYR A 44 -17.96 -2.94 -11.97
CA TYR A 44 -19.36 -3.25 -11.63
C TYR A 44 -20.18 -3.78 -12.80
N GLY A 45 -19.57 -4.59 -13.68
CA GLY A 45 -20.21 -5.16 -14.87
C GLY A 45 -19.92 -4.41 -16.17
N THR A 46 -19.51 -3.16 -16.13
CA THR A 46 -19.04 -2.42 -17.30
C THR A 46 -17.64 -2.88 -17.68
N ARG A 47 -17.45 -3.34 -18.91
CA ARG A 47 -16.16 -3.79 -19.43
C ARG A 47 -15.52 -2.69 -20.26
N ILE A 48 -14.23 -2.46 -19.99
CA ILE A 48 -13.38 -1.51 -20.71
C ILE A 48 -12.23 -2.31 -21.29
N SER A 49 -12.05 -2.26 -22.62
CA SER A 49 -10.98 -3.01 -23.27
C SER A 49 -9.63 -2.30 -23.14
N TYR A 50 -8.54 -3.04 -23.39
CA TYR A 50 -7.19 -2.48 -23.44
C TYR A 50 -7.09 -1.34 -24.46
N GLY A 51 -7.71 -1.52 -25.65
CA GLY A 51 -7.74 -0.49 -26.67
C GLY A 51 -8.52 0.75 -26.28
N GLU A 52 -9.63 0.59 -25.54
CA GLU A 52 -10.40 1.72 -24.99
C GLU A 52 -9.59 2.46 -23.91
N LEU A 53 -9.04 1.73 -22.95
CA LEU A 53 -8.19 2.27 -21.89
C LEU A 53 -7.03 3.09 -22.45
N MET A 54 -6.35 2.56 -23.47
CA MET A 54 -5.24 3.23 -24.14
C MET A 54 -5.69 4.52 -24.82
N ARG A 55 -6.77 4.49 -25.61
CA ARG A 55 -7.28 5.68 -26.32
C ARG A 55 -7.68 6.80 -25.35
N GLU A 56 -8.29 6.46 -24.22
CA GLU A 56 -8.69 7.45 -23.22
C GLU A 56 -7.49 8.03 -22.48
N ALA A 57 -6.48 7.20 -22.18
CA ALA A 57 -5.22 7.67 -21.61
C ALA A 57 -4.48 8.64 -22.56
N ASP A 58 -4.44 8.33 -23.85
CA ASP A 58 -3.85 9.22 -24.87
C ASP A 58 -4.64 10.53 -25.00
N ALA A 59 -5.97 10.47 -25.03
CA ALA A 59 -6.81 11.66 -25.11
C ALA A 59 -6.63 12.57 -23.90
N LEU A 60 -6.54 11.99 -22.69
CA LEU A 60 -6.24 12.74 -21.47
C LEU A 60 -4.84 13.36 -21.52
N ALA A 61 -3.83 12.63 -21.98
CA ALA A 61 -2.47 13.14 -22.11
C ALA A 61 -2.42 14.35 -23.07
N GLY A 62 -3.06 14.23 -24.24
CA GLY A 62 -3.18 15.34 -25.18
C GLY A 62 -3.89 16.57 -24.59
N PHE A 63 -4.92 16.36 -23.78
CA PHE A 63 -5.62 17.43 -23.07
C PHE A 63 -4.71 18.10 -22.01
N LEU A 64 -4.04 17.30 -21.19
CA LEU A 64 -3.09 17.78 -20.17
C LEU A 64 -1.99 18.65 -20.79
N GLN A 65 -1.41 18.20 -21.90
CA GLN A 65 -0.37 18.94 -22.61
C GLN A 65 -0.91 20.22 -23.27
N SER A 66 -2.01 20.13 -24.03
CA SER A 66 -2.50 21.20 -24.88
C SER A 66 -3.36 22.24 -24.14
N ARG A 67 -4.11 21.84 -23.11
CA ARG A 67 -5.06 22.70 -22.39
C ARG A 67 -4.61 23.07 -20.99
N CYS A 68 -3.93 22.14 -20.30
CA CYS A 68 -3.43 22.41 -18.94
C CYS A 68 -1.95 22.82 -18.94
N GLY A 69 -1.26 22.76 -20.09
CA GLY A 69 0.14 23.17 -20.25
C GLY A 69 1.12 22.23 -19.52
N VAL A 70 0.74 20.99 -19.28
CA VAL A 70 1.59 19.97 -18.62
C VAL A 70 2.78 19.64 -19.52
N ARG A 71 3.95 19.65 -18.94
CA ARG A 71 5.23 19.34 -19.60
C ARG A 71 5.90 18.15 -18.90
N LYS A 72 6.91 17.59 -19.55
CA LYS A 72 7.75 16.53 -19.01
C LYS A 72 8.26 16.88 -17.61
N GLY A 73 8.04 15.98 -16.66
CA GLY A 73 8.46 16.12 -15.26
C GLY A 73 7.54 16.96 -14.39
N ASP A 74 6.48 17.58 -14.93
CA ASP A 74 5.46 18.25 -14.11
C ASP A 74 4.70 17.22 -13.27
N ARG A 75 4.27 17.63 -12.07
CA ARG A 75 3.51 16.76 -11.14
C ARG A 75 2.03 17.02 -11.35
N VAL A 76 1.27 15.91 -11.43
CA VAL A 76 -0.19 15.93 -11.51
C VAL A 76 -0.73 15.19 -10.30
N LEU A 77 -1.53 15.87 -9.50
CA LEU A 77 -2.13 15.31 -8.30
C LEU A 77 -3.34 14.47 -8.67
N LEU A 78 -3.40 13.22 -8.17
CA LEU A 78 -4.53 12.32 -8.35
C LEU A 78 -5.21 12.07 -7.01
N ASP A 79 -6.38 12.67 -6.81
CA ASP A 79 -7.22 12.54 -5.62
C ASP A 79 -8.49 11.76 -5.97
N LEU A 80 -8.31 10.46 -6.20
CA LEU A 80 -9.32 9.58 -6.80
C LEU A 80 -9.49 8.28 -6.02
N GLN A 81 -10.74 7.86 -5.85
CA GLN A 81 -11.05 6.47 -5.49
C GLN A 81 -10.68 5.53 -6.65
N ASN A 82 -10.56 4.23 -6.34
CA ASN A 82 -10.41 3.21 -7.37
C ASN A 82 -11.55 3.31 -8.39
N SER A 83 -11.23 3.54 -9.64
CA SER A 83 -12.18 3.72 -10.73
C SER A 83 -11.47 3.56 -12.08
N PRO A 84 -12.20 3.36 -13.18
CA PRO A 84 -11.60 3.43 -14.51
C PRO A 84 -10.85 4.74 -14.73
N GLN A 85 -11.41 5.85 -14.26
CA GLN A 85 -10.81 7.16 -14.37
C GLN A 85 -9.47 7.26 -13.62
N SER A 86 -9.32 6.60 -12.47
CA SER A 86 -8.04 6.59 -11.73
C SER A 86 -6.95 5.87 -12.52
N VAL A 87 -7.29 4.78 -13.21
CA VAL A 87 -6.35 4.05 -14.08
C VAL A 87 -6.02 4.86 -15.33
N ILE A 88 -7.03 5.43 -16.00
CA ILE A 88 -6.85 6.29 -17.18
C ILE A 88 -6.01 7.52 -16.81
N ALA A 89 -6.28 8.15 -15.66
CA ALA A 89 -5.54 9.30 -15.18
C ALA A 89 -4.06 8.96 -14.91
N TYR A 90 -3.81 7.83 -14.25
CA TYR A 90 -2.44 7.37 -13.99
C TYR A 90 -1.65 7.20 -15.30
N TYR A 91 -2.18 6.45 -16.25
CA TYR A 91 -1.50 6.21 -17.53
C TYR A 91 -1.50 7.45 -18.44
N GLY A 92 -2.53 8.29 -18.40
CA GLY A 92 -2.59 9.54 -19.15
C GLY A 92 -1.54 10.56 -18.67
N VAL A 93 -1.31 10.67 -17.36
CA VAL A 93 -0.24 11.50 -16.79
C VAL A 93 1.14 10.97 -17.23
N LEU A 94 1.37 9.66 -17.14
CA LEU A 94 2.63 9.05 -17.60
C LEU A 94 2.84 9.23 -19.10
N ARG A 95 1.76 9.16 -19.91
CA ARG A 95 1.80 9.38 -21.36
C ARG A 95 2.13 10.83 -21.71
N ALA A 96 1.77 11.77 -20.85
CA ALA A 96 2.14 13.17 -20.97
C ALA A 96 3.58 13.48 -20.49
N ASP A 97 4.38 12.44 -20.18
CA ASP A 97 5.73 12.52 -19.61
C ASP A 97 5.77 13.21 -18.23
N ALA A 98 4.63 13.23 -17.53
CA ALA A 98 4.46 13.86 -16.23
C ALA A 98 4.55 12.85 -15.09
N VAL A 99 4.63 13.36 -13.86
CA VAL A 99 4.79 12.58 -12.62
C VAL A 99 3.46 12.47 -11.89
N VAL A 100 3.03 11.25 -11.60
CA VAL A 100 1.82 11.00 -10.81
C VAL A 100 2.08 11.27 -9.33
N VAL A 101 1.24 12.11 -8.72
CA VAL A 101 1.22 12.33 -7.27
C VAL A 101 -0.09 11.77 -6.71
N PRO A 102 -0.12 10.49 -6.29
CA PRO A 102 -1.33 9.90 -5.74
C PRO A 102 -1.54 10.38 -4.31
N VAL A 103 -2.76 10.78 -4.00
CA VAL A 103 -3.16 11.18 -2.64
C VAL A 103 -4.39 10.40 -2.19
N ASN A 104 -4.59 10.33 -0.89
CA ASN A 104 -5.72 9.64 -0.30
C ASN A 104 -6.97 10.54 -0.34
N PRO A 105 -8.07 10.14 -0.98
CA PRO A 105 -9.30 10.92 -1.05
C PRO A 105 -9.99 11.18 0.30
N MET A 106 -9.48 10.62 1.39
CA MET A 106 -9.92 10.95 2.74
C MET A 106 -9.20 12.16 3.34
N ASN A 107 -8.16 12.66 2.67
CA ASN A 107 -7.40 13.83 3.12
C ASN A 107 -8.31 15.08 3.16
N ARG A 108 -8.05 15.93 4.13
CA ARG A 108 -8.75 17.20 4.28
C ARG A 108 -7.95 18.34 3.65
N ARG A 109 -8.60 19.48 3.49
CA ARG A 109 -8.05 20.66 2.80
C ARG A 109 -6.62 21.05 3.23
N GLU A 110 -6.33 21.02 4.54
CA GLU A 110 -5.00 21.37 5.04
C GLU A 110 -3.92 20.35 4.64
N GLU A 111 -4.28 19.08 4.61
CA GLU A 111 -3.38 18.03 4.15
C GLU A 111 -3.15 18.15 2.64
N LEU A 112 -4.22 18.37 1.86
CA LEU A 112 -4.14 18.57 0.40
C LEU A 112 -3.30 19.80 0.04
N ARG A 113 -3.41 20.90 0.82
CA ARG A 113 -2.54 22.07 0.65
C ARG A 113 -1.06 21.67 0.76
N HIS A 114 -0.70 20.88 1.76
CA HIS A 114 0.68 20.39 1.88
C HIS A 114 1.15 19.61 0.64
N TYR A 115 0.31 18.73 0.09
CA TYR A 115 0.68 17.96 -1.12
C TYR A 115 0.84 18.88 -2.34
N VAL A 116 -0.01 19.87 -2.52
CA VAL A 116 0.08 20.84 -3.63
C VAL A 116 1.36 21.66 -3.50
N ASP A 117 1.62 22.23 -2.31
CA ASP A 117 2.77 23.11 -2.06
C ASP A 117 4.10 22.35 -2.18
N ASP A 118 4.20 21.18 -1.57
CA ASP A 118 5.42 20.38 -1.55
C ASP A 118 5.73 19.81 -2.94
N SER A 119 4.74 19.17 -3.59
CA SER A 119 4.91 18.60 -4.93
C SER A 119 5.03 19.66 -6.02
N GLN A 120 4.56 20.88 -5.77
CA GLN A 120 4.40 21.93 -6.77
C GLN A 120 3.50 21.48 -7.95
N ALA A 121 2.49 20.66 -7.67
CA ALA A 121 1.51 20.27 -8.66
C ALA A 121 0.66 21.48 -9.07
N SER A 122 0.55 21.73 -10.37
CA SER A 122 -0.30 22.80 -10.90
C SER A 122 -1.61 22.30 -11.52
N VAL A 123 -1.75 20.99 -11.61
CA VAL A 123 -2.93 20.29 -12.13
C VAL A 123 -3.34 19.20 -11.13
N ALA A 124 -4.64 19.11 -10.86
CA ALA A 124 -5.24 18.04 -10.08
C ALA A 124 -6.36 17.36 -10.85
N ILE A 125 -6.48 16.03 -10.67
CA ILE A 125 -7.61 15.22 -11.15
C ILE A 125 -8.27 14.63 -9.91
N VAL A 126 -9.53 14.97 -9.67
CA VAL A 126 -10.19 14.73 -8.38
C VAL A 126 -11.58 14.15 -8.56
N GLY A 127 -12.01 13.30 -7.61
CA GLY A 127 -13.39 12.86 -7.53
C GLY A 127 -14.33 14.02 -7.15
N GLN A 128 -15.54 14.05 -7.72
CA GLN A 128 -16.49 15.12 -7.39
C GLN A 128 -16.88 15.14 -5.90
N GLU A 129 -16.81 14.00 -5.21
CA GLU A 129 -17.17 13.86 -3.80
C GLU A 129 -16.16 14.52 -2.84
N VAL A 130 -14.98 14.86 -3.34
CA VAL A 130 -13.91 15.51 -2.56
C VAL A 130 -13.48 16.85 -3.14
N TYR A 131 -14.14 17.33 -4.19
CA TYR A 131 -13.79 18.56 -4.90
C TYR A 131 -13.77 19.80 -3.98
N ASP A 132 -14.69 19.89 -3.03
CA ASP A 132 -14.78 20.98 -2.04
C ASP A 132 -13.51 21.11 -1.18
N GLN A 133 -12.76 20.02 -1.00
CA GLN A 133 -11.50 20.03 -0.25
C GLN A 133 -10.35 20.65 -1.06
N ILE A 134 -10.44 20.66 -2.37
CA ILE A 134 -9.37 21.10 -3.26
C ILE A 134 -9.71 22.41 -4.01
N GLU A 135 -10.97 22.78 -4.10
CA GLU A 135 -11.41 24.00 -4.78
C GLU A 135 -10.72 25.24 -4.23
N GLY A 136 -10.13 26.04 -5.14
CA GLY A 136 -9.46 27.29 -4.78
C GLY A 136 -8.18 27.11 -3.94
N LEU A 137 -7.56 25.92 -3.92
CA LEU A 137 -6.22 25.77 -3.35
C LEU A 137 -5.22 26.53 -4.21
N GLU A 138 -4.46 27.40 -3.58
CA GLU A 138 -3.37 28.13 -4.22
C GLU A 138 -2.34 27.14 -4.81
N GLY A 139 -1.75 27.49 -5.96
CA GLY A 139 -0.83 26.62 -6.70
C GLY A 139 -1.50 25.81 -7.81
N LEU A 140 -2.75 25.41 -7.66
CA LEU A 140 -3.50 24.70 -8.71
C LEU A 140 -4.04 25.67 -9.75
N ARG A 141 -3.63 25.49 -11.01
CA ARG A 141 -4.12 26.26 -12.15
C ARG A 141 -5.30 25.59 -12.85
N HIS A 142 -5.33 24.26 -12.84
CA HIS A 142 -6.38 23.47 -13.47
C HIS A 142 -6.81 22.31 -12.56
N THR A 143 -8.10 22.12 -12.44
CA THR A 143 -8.69 20.97 -11.75
C THR A 143 -9.64 20.27 -12.70
N ILE A 144 -9.46 18.95 -12.89
CA ILE A 144 -10.34 18.08 -13.67
C ILE A 144 -11.17 17.26 -12.69
N VAL A 145 -12.50 17.40 -12.76
CA VAL A 145 -13.42 16.72 -11.83
C VAL A 145 -14.01 15.48 -12.47
N VAL A 146 -13.91 14.38 -11.77
CA VAL A 146 -14.33 13.04 -12.17
C VAL A 146 -15.69 12.71 -11.57
N THR A 147 -16.60 12.21 -12.39
CA THR A 147 -17.87 11.59 -11.98
C THR A 147 -17.78 10.09 -12.24
N TYR A 148 -17.75 9.26 -11.20
CA TYR A 148 -17.54 7.81 -11.36
C TYR A 148 -18.68 7.09 -12.08
N SER A 149 -19.92 7.60 -11.95
CA SER A 149 -21.09 7.05 -12.65
C SER A 149 -20.98 7.10 -14.18
N ASP A 150 -20.07 7.89 -14.73
CA ASP A 150 -19.83 7.95 -16.18
C ASP A 150 -19.40 6.61 -16.77
N TYR A 151 -18.85 5.73 -15.94
CA TYR A 151 -18.41 4.38 -16.33
C TYR A 151 -19.32 3.27 -15.79
N LEU A 152 -20.49 3.59 -15.25
CA LEU A 152 -21.56 2.63 -14.99
C LEU A 152 -22.47 2.55 -16.21
N ARG A 153 -22.03 1.84 -17.24
CA ARG A 153 -22.72 1.79 -18.55
C ARG A 153 -23.73 0.64 -18.65
N GLU A 154 -23.59 -0.36 -17.78
CA GLU A 154 -24.42 -1.56 -17.79
C GLU A 154 -25.28 -1.67 -16.52
N PRO A 155 -26.52 -2.14 -16.63
CA PRO A 155 -27.32 -2.47 -15.47
C PRO A 155 -26.65 -3.56 -14.62
N THR A 156 -26.69 -3.41 -13.30
CA THR A 156 -26.09 -4.37 -12.40
C THR A 156 -26.82 -4.45 -11.07
N ASN A 157 -26.83 -5.65 -10.47
CA ASN A 157 -27.32 -5.92 -9.13
C ASN A 157 -26.20 -5.90 -8.06
N LEU A 158 -24.96 -5.62 -8.47
CA LEU A 158 -23.85 -5.52 -7.55
C LEU A 158 -24.05 -4.35 -6.56
N PRO A 159 -23.65 -4.52 -5.29
CA PRO A 159 -23.56 -3.41 -4.34
C PRO A 159 -22.57 -2.36 -4.85
N ILE A 160 -23.09 -1.18 -5.19
CA ILE A 160 -22.28 -0.05 -5.64
C ILE A 160 -22.34 1.06 -4.59
N PRO A 161 -21.20 1.60 -4.14
CA PRO A 161 -21.18 2.71 -3.19
C PRO A 161 -21.99 3.91 -3.67
N PRO A 162 -22.73 4.62 -2.79
CA PRO A 162 -23.57 5.76 -3.19
C PRO A 162 -22.82 6.85 -3.96
N PHE A 163 -21.59 7.18 -3.57
CA PHE A 163 -20.77 8.19 -4.23
C PHE A 163 -20.40 7.80 -5.68
N VAL A 164 -20.32 6.50 -5.99
CA VAL A 164 -20.07 6.00 -7.35
C VAL A 164 -21.31 6.14 -8.24
N ARG A 165 -22.52 5.98 -7.66
CA ARG A 165 -23.79 6.16 -8.36
C ARG A 165 -24.23 7.62 -8.46
N ALA A 166 -23.53 8.53 -7.74
CA ALA A 166 -23.90 9.93 -7.70
C ALA A 166 -23.97 10.53 -9.13
N PRO A 167 -25.01 11.32 -9.45
CA PRO A 167 -25.08 12.01 -10.71
C PRO A 167 -23.98 13.07 -10.83
N THR A 168 -23.69 13.48 -12.06
CA THR A 168 -22.74 14.55 -12.32
C THR A 168 -23.19 15.86 -11.66
N ILE A 169 -22.32 16.43 -10.86
CA ILE A 169 -22.45 17.78 -10.30
C ILE A 169 -21.66 18.73 -11.19
N VAL A 170 -22.28 19.84 -11.58
CA VAL A 170 -21.58 20.87 -12.36
C VAL A 170 -20.73 21.72 -11.42
N HIS A 171 -19.44 21.77 -11.70
CA HIS A 171 -18.46 22.55 -10.97
C HIS A 171 -17.88 23.68 -11.86
N SER A 172 -17.22 24.66 -11.25
CA SER A 172 -16.44 25.69 -11.96
C SER A 172 -15.17 25.12 -12.61
N ALA A 173 -14.85 23.86 -12.35
CA ALA A 173 -13.69 23.13 -12.85
C ALA A 173 -13.95 22.44 -14.21
N ILE A 174 -12.91 21.83 -14.78
CA ILE A 174 -12.98 21.08 -16.02
C ILE A 174 -13.67 19.73 -15.76
N ALA A 175 -14.75 19.44 -16.48
CA ALA A 175 -15.38 18.12 -16.39
C ALA A 175 -14.51 17.03 -17.05
N TRP A 176 -14.40 15.84 -16.44
CA TRP A 176 -13.68 14.69 -16.99
C TRP A 176 -14.05 14.38 -18.43
N LYS A 177 -15.35 14.32 -18.72
CA LYS A 177 -15.84 14.07 -20.10
C LYS A 177 -15.30 15.07 -21.10
N ALA A 178 -15.24 16.35 -20.74
CA ALA A 178 -14.68 17.38 -21.63
C ALA A 178 -13.20 17.11 -21.93
N ALA A 179 -12.43 16.62 -20.95
CA ALA A 179 -11.03 16.31 -21.14
C ALA A 179 -10.81 15.14 -22.09
N VAL A 180 -11.49 13.99 -21.86
CA VAL A 180 -11.26 12.77 -22.68
C VAL A 180 -11.98 12.83 -24.03
N GLN A 181 -13.14 13.47 -24.12
CA GLN A 181 -13.91 13.62 -25.37
C GLN A 181 -13.34 14.68 -26.33
N ALA A 182 -12.46 15.55 -25.84
CA ALA A 182 -11.73 16.47 -26.70
C ALA A 182 -10.87 15.76 -27.75
N LYS A 183 -10.53 14.46 -27.52
CA LYS A 183 -9.75 13.60 -28.42
C LYS A 183 -8.47 14.27 -28.95
N LEU A 184 -7.82 15.07 -28.09
CA LEU A 184 -6.58 15.73 -28.46
C LEU A 184 -5.47 14.70 -28.50
N ALA A 185 -4.74 14.69 -29.62
CA ALA A 185 -3.60 13.79 -29.75
C ALA A 185 -2.44 14.26 -28.85
N PRO A 186 -1.84 13.37 -28.07
CA PRO A 186 -0.65 13.71 -27.29
C PRO A 186 0.58 13.91 -28.18
N GLY A 187 1.51 14.72 -27.73
CA GLY A 187 2.83 14.84 -28.34
C GLY A 187 3.63 13.54 -28.28
N ALA A 188 4.86 13.54 -28.80
CA ALA A 188 5.74 12.40 -28.71
C ALA A 188 5.99 12.01 -27.24
N HIS A 189 6.01 10.70 -26.93
CA HIS A 189 6.42 10.20 -25.63
C HIS A 189 7.94 10.19 -25.54
N THR A 190 8.50 11.02 -24.70
CA THR A 190 9.94 11.27 -24.57
C THR A 190 10.51 10.86 -23.22
N ALA A 191 9.67 10.36 -22.31
CA ALA A 191 10.13 9.85 -21.03
C ALA A 191 11.00 8.60 -21.23
N GLY A 192 12.06 8.53 -20.45
CA GLY A 192 12.94 7.36 -20.37
C GLY A 192 12.75 6.59 -19.06
N PRO A 193 13.42 5.43 -18.95
CA PRO A 193 13.29 4.57 -17.77
C PRO A 193 13.74 5.23 -16.46
N ASP A 194 14.66 6.18 -16.53
CA ASP A 194 15.25 6.84 -15.36
C ASP A 194 14.58 8.18 -15.01
N ASP A 195 13.57 8.62 -15.80
CA ASP A 195 12.71 9.75 -15.47
C ASP A 195 11.74 9.41 -14.33
N LEU A 196 11.35 10.42 -13.55
CA LEU A 196 10.35 10.23 -12.50
C LEU A 196 8.99 9.88 -13.10
N ALA A 197 8.33 8.91 -12.51
CA ALA A 197 7.01 8.43 -12.94
C ALA A 197 5.94 8.64 -11.86
N ALA A 198 6.26 8.35 -10.61
CA ALA A 198 5.33 8.52 -9.50
C ALA A 198 6.03 9.01 -8.24
N MET A 199 5.27 9.75 -7.44
CA MET A 199 5.74 10.31 -6.18
C MET A 199 4.68 10.06 -5.08
N PRO A 200 4.53 8.80 -4.60
CA PRO A 200 3.68 8.52 -3.46
C PRO A 200 4.24 9.18 -2.21
N TYR A 201 3.34 9.67 -1.35
CA TYR A 201 3.72 10.27 -0.09
C TYR A 201 3.69 9.28 1.06
N THR A 202 4.71 9.31 1.91
CA THR A 202 4.77 8.52 3.14
C THR A 202 4.59 9.44 4.34
N SER A 203 3.86 8.97 5.35
CA SER A 203 3.72 9.66 6.64
C SER A 203 5.05 9.67 7.39
N GLY A 204 6.02 10.42 6.89
CA GLY A 204 7.38 10.49 7.43
C GLY A 204 7.44 10.46 8.97
N THR A 205 8.61 10.15 9.48
CA THR A 205 8.85 10.01 10.93
C THR A 205 8.89 11.35 11.68
N THR A 206 8.78 12.48 10.97
CA THR A 206 8.97 13.84 11.49
C THR A 206 7.75 14.75 11.35
N GLY A 207 6.55 14.21 11.12
CA GLY A 207 5.29 14.94 11.08
C GLY A 207 4.66 15.05 9.69
N LYS A 208 5.20 15.88 8.79
CA LYS A 208 4.60 16.07 7.45
C LYS A 208 4.96 14.93 6.49
N PRO A 209 4.01 14.48 5.64
CA PRO A 209 4.26 13.51 4.59
C PRO A 209 5.37 13.95 3.63
N LYS A 210 6.18 12.99 3.15
CA LYS A 210 7.29 13.22 2.22
C LYS A 210 7.05 12.49 0.91
N GLY A 211 7.30 13.13 -0.21
CA GLY A 211 7.17 12.52 -1.54
C GLY A 211 8.34 11.59 -1.85
N CYS A 212 8.06 10.32 -2.10
CA CYS A 212 9.05 9.31 -2.48
C CYS A 212 9.25 9.32 -4.00
N MET A 213 10.43 9.71 -4.47
CA MET A 213 10.74 9.83 -5.90
C MET A 213 10.99 8.47 -6.54
N HIS A 214 10.04 7.98 -7.35
CA HIS A 214 10.17 6.74 -8.12
C HIS A 214 10.30 7.00 -9.61
N THR A 215 11.29 6.35 -10.22
CA THR A 215 11.46 6.34 -11.68
C THR A 215 10.60 5.25 -12.32
N HIS A 216 10.44 5.29 -13.63
CA HIS A 216 9.82 4.18 -14.37
C HIS A 216 10.56 2.87 -14.09
N SER A 217 11.90 2.86 -14.08
CA SER A 217 12.72 1.67 -13.76
C SER A 217 12.43 1.11 -12.37
N SER A 218 12.34 1.96 -11.35
CA SER A 218 12.09 1.47 -9.98
C SER A 218 10.67 0.91 -9.81
N ILE A 219 9.70 1.43 -10.55
CA ILE A 219 8.33 0.88 -10.59
C ILE A 219 8.31 -0.44 -11.37
N GLN A 220 9.01 -0.52 -12.51
CA GLN A 220 9.14 -1.77 -13.29
C GLN A 220 9.75 -2.89 -12.44
N ALA A 221 10.72 -2.56 -11.60
CA ALA A 221 11.42 -3.51 -10.73
C ALA A 221 10.53 -4.22 -9.70
N THR A 222 9.31 -3.74 -9.47
CA THR A 222 8.29 -4.44 -8.68
C THR A 222 7.11 -4.90 -9.53
N THR A 223 6.76 -4.17 -10.60
CA THR A 223 5.68 -4.54 -11.52
C THR A 223 5.91 -5.90 -12.16
N VAL A 224 7.07 -6.08 -12.77
CA VAL A 224 7.41 -7.31 -13.53
C VAL A 224 7.56 -8.52 -12.60
N PRO A 225 8.37 -8.44 -11.50
CA PRO A 225 8.56 -9.57 -10.59
C PRO A 225 7.30 -10.03 -9.88
N TYR A 226 6.34 -9.12 -9.63
CA TYR A 226 5.19 -9.41 -8.78
C TYR A 226 4.38 -10.63 -9.21
N MET A 227 4.11 -10.75 -10.50
CA MET A 227 3.36 -11.89 -11.05
C MET A 227 4.26 -13.11 -11.27
N HIS A 228 5.50 -12.91 -11.73
CA HIS A 228 6.47 -13.98 -11.90
C HIS A 228 6.74 -14.74 -10.60
N TRP A 229 6.92 -14.02 -9.47
CA TRP A 229 7.13 -14.63 -8.17
C TRP A 229 6.01 -15.58 -7.75
N ARG A 230 4.79 -15.23 -8.08
CA ARG A 230 3.59 -15.99 -7.71
C ARG A 230 3.27 -17.12 -8.70
N GLY A 231 4.11 -17.35 -9.70
CA GLY A 231 3.85 -18.33 -10.76
C GLY A 231 2.62 -18.00 -11.60
N VAL A 232 2.20 -16.73 -11.61
CA VAL A 232 1.03 -16.28 -12.37
C VAL A 232 1.45 -15.95 -13.79
N THR A 233 1.01 -16.78 -14.72
CA THR A 233 1.25 -16.65 -16.16
C THR A 233 -0.04 -16.93 -16.92
N GLY A 234 -0.16 -16.41 -18.12
CA GLY A 234 -1.29 -16.67 -19.00
C GLY A 234 -2.30 -15.53 -19.11
N GLU A 235 -3.16 -15.64 -20.09
CA GLU A 235 -4.13 -14.61 -20.47
C GLU A 235 -5.45 -14.68 -19.69
N ASP A 236 -5.70 -15.77 -18.96
CA ASP A 236 -6.91 -16.06 -18.20
C ASP A 236 -6.88 -15.49 -16.77
N VAL A 237 -5.87 -14.67 -16.47
CA VAL A 237 -5.71 -14.07 -15.16
C VAL A 237 -6.73 -12.95 -14.93
N VAL A 238 -7.49 -13.07 -13.85
CA VAL A 238 -8.47 -12.08 -13.41
C VAL A 238 -8.15 -11.68 -11.97
N VAL A 239 -7.92 -10.39 -11.74
CA VAL A 239 -7.46 -9.86 -10.46
C VAL A 239 -8.55 -9.04 -9.79
N LEU A 240 -8.94 -9.39 -8.55
CA LEU A 240 -9.79 -8.52 -7.73
C LEU A 240 -8.96 -7.38 -7.17
N SER A 241 -9.27 -6.16 -7.58
CA SER A 241 -8.60 -4.93 -7.17
C SER A 241 -9.49 -4.09 -6.24
N ALA A 242 -9.35 -4.31 -4.94
CA ALA A 242 -10.06 -3.58 -3.89
C ALA A 242 -9.11 -2.75 -3.02
N LEU A 243 -7.79 -3.02 -3.07
CA LEU A 243 -6.80 -2.20 -2.36
C LEU A 243 -6.71 -0.81 -2.99
N PRO A 244 -6.59 0.26 -2.19
CA PRO A 244 -6.50 1.63 -2.70
C PRO A 244 -5.33 1.82 -3.68
N MET A 245 -5.58 2.29 -4.89
CA MET A 245 -4.56 2.53 -5.92
C MET A 245 -3.70 3.77 -5.64
N PHE A 246 -4.13 4.65 -4.76
CA PHE A 246 -3.29 5.75 -4.27
C PHE A 246 -2.17 5.27 -3.32
N HIS A 247 -2.22 4.01 -2.88
CA HIS A 247 -1.17 3.37 -2.09
C HIS A 247 -0.36 2.42 -2.98
N VAL A 248 0.96 2.35 -2.77
CA VAL A 248 1.88 1.56 -3.62
C VAL A 248 1.49 0.09 -3.76
N THR A 249 0.93 -0.54 -2.73
CA THR A 249 0.48 -1.93 -2.79
C THR A 249 -0.70 -2.08 -3.76
N GLY A 250 -1.73 -1.23 -3.67
CA GLY A 250 -2.86 -1.25 -4.60
C GLY A 250 -2.44 -0.84 -6.01
N MET A 251 -1.55 0.14 -6.14
CA MET A 251 -0.98 0.57 -7.42
C MET A 251 -0.26 -0.58 -8.15
N GLN A 252 0.56 -1.36 -7.43
CA GLN A 252 1.31 -2.45 -8.06
C GLN A 252 0.48 -3.72 -8.20
N ALA A 253 -0.11 -4.23 -7.09
CA ALA A 253 -0.84 -5.48 -7.09
C ALA A 253 -2.19 -5.43 -7.81
N GLY A 254 -2.86 -4.27 -7.77
CA GLY A 254 -4.20 -4.06 -8.33
C GLY A 254 -4.23 -3.40 -9.70
N MET A 255 -3.12 -2.83 -10.18
CA MET A 255 -3.11 -2.08 -11.45
C MET A 255 -1.88 -2.40 -12.31
N ASN A 256 -0.66 -1.99 -11.92
CA ASN A 256 0.50 -2.06 -12.81
C ASN A 256 0.88 -3.50 -13.18
N ALA A 257 0.98 -4.40 -12.21
CA ALA A 257 1.38 -5.79 -12.46
C ALA A 257 0.31 -6.58 -13.26
N PRO A 258 -1.00 -6.49 -12.95
CA PRO A 258 -2.04 -7.06 -13.80
C PRO A 258 -2.03 -6.54 -15.23
N LEU A 259 -1.94 -5.22 -15.43
CA LEU A 259 -1.93 -4.63 -16.78
C LEU A 259 -0.65 -4.97 -17.56
N TYR A 260 0.51 -5.07 -16.89
CA TYR A 260 1.73 -5.59 -17.51
C TYR A 260 1.55 -7.01 -18.03
N LEU A 261 0.88 -7.87 -17.26
CA LEU A 261 0.62 -9.26 -17.67
C LEU A 261 -0.43 -9.37 -18.80
N GLY A 262 -1.29 -8.38 -18.97
CA GLY A 262 -2.45 -8.45 -19.86
C GLY A 262 -3.68 -9.08 -19.20
N ALA A 263 -3.76 -9.04 -17.87
CA ALA A 263 -4.86 -9.57 -17.08
C ALA A 263 -6.11 -8.66 -17.12
N THR A 264 -7.26 -9.18 -16.67
CA THR A 264 -8.45 -8.39 -16.39
C THR A 264 -8.44 -7.95 -14.94
N ILE A 265 -8.69 -6.66 -14.67
CA ILE A 265 -8.86 -6.09 -13.34
C ILE A 265 -10.35 -5.99 -13.03
N VAL A 266 -10.83 -6.70 -12.02
CA VAL A 266 -12.18 -6.52 -11.45
C VAL A 266 -12.07 -5.47 -10.35
N LEU A 267 -12.59 -4.27 -10.62
CA LEU A 267 -12.28 -3.07 -9.88
C LEU A 267 -13.41 -2.68 -8.93
N LEU A 268 -13.10 -2.57 -7.63
CA LEU A 268 -14.00 -2.05 -6.61
C LEU A 268 -13.50 -0.67 -6.15
N SER A 269 -14.38 0.33 -6.17
CA SER A 269 -14.06 1.68 -5.69
C SER A 269 -13.83 1.73 -4.19
N ARG A 270 -14.53 0.88 -3.45
CA ARG A 270 -14.41 0.71 -2.01
C ARG A 270 -14.67 -0.74 -1.65
N TRP A 271 -14.04 -1.20 -0.59
CA TRP A 271 -14.28 -2.53 -0.08
C TRP A 271 -15.74 -2.73 0.32
N ASP A 272 -16.33 -3.80 -0.16
CA ASP A 272 -17.63 -4.34 0.23
C ASP A 272 -17.55 -5.86 0.09
N ARG A 273 -17.80 -6.59 1.18
CA ARG A 273 -17.62 -8.04 1.25
C ARG A 273 -18.60 -8.81 0.37
N ASP A 274 -19.85 -8.35 0.24
CA ASP A 274 -20.82 -9.01 -0.63
C ASP A 274 -20.52 -8.74 -2.10
N CYS A 275 -20.16 -7.49 -2.45
CA CYS A 275 -19.70 -7.16 -3.79
C CYS A 275 -18.48 -7.98 -4.18
N ALA A 276 -17.51 -8.15 -3.28
CA ALA A 276 -16.32 -8.96 -3.54
C ALA A 276 -16.68 -10.43 -3.82
N GLY A 277 -17.55 -11.05 -3.00
CA GLY A 277 -18.01 -12.43 -3.20
C GLY A 277 -18.73 -12.60 -4.54
N MET A 278 -19.70 -11.72 -4.84
CA MET A 278 -20.42 -11.73 -6.12
C MET A 278 -19.48 -11.55 -7.33
N GLN A 279 -18.48 -10.69 -7.20
CA GLN A 279 -17.51 -10.43 -8.28
C GLN A 279 -16.55 -11.60 -8.49
N ILE A 280 -16.09 -12.25 -7.42
CA ILE A 280 -15.24 -13.46 -7.52
C ILE A 280 -15.98 -14.54 -8.30
N GLU A 281 -17.23 -14.81 -7.95
CA GLU A 281 -18.07 -15.77 -8.65
C GLU A 281 -18.35 -15.39 -10.11
N ARG A 282 -18.83 -14.16 -10.34
CA ARG A 282 -19.29 -13.68 -11.65
C ARG A 282 -18.15 -13.58 -12.65
N ALA A 283 -17.03 -12.96 -12.24
CA ALA A 283 -15.90 -12.68 -13.13
C ALA A 283 -14.84 -13.80 -13.10
N LYS A 284 -15.07 -14.87 -12.32
CA LYS A 284 -14.11 -15.97 -12.12
C LYS A 284 -12.72 -15.46 -11.74
N VAL A 285 -12.69 -14.63 -10.70
CA VAL A 285 -11.45 -14.06 -10.18
C VAL A 285 -10.47 -15.15 -9.81
N THR A 286 -9.24 -15.05 -10.30
CA THR A 286 -8.17 -16.02 -10.03
C THR A 286 -7.19 -15.55 -8.95
N ASN A 287 -7.03 -14.25 -8.80
CA ASN A 287 -6.03 -13.66 -7.91
C ASN A 287 -6.64 -12.55 -7.05
N TRP A 288 -6.37 -12.61 -5.77
CA TRP A 288 -6.81 -11.56 -4.85
C TRP A 288 -5.68 -11.16 -3.91
N SER A 289 -5.35 -9.87 -3.93
CA SER A 289 -4.47 -9.24 -2.94
C SER A 289 -5.32 -8.47 -1.95
N ALA A 290 -5.26 -8.86 -0.67
CA ALA A 290 -6.09 -8.31 0.40
C ALA A 290 -5.27 -8.03 1.65
N ILE A 291 -5.72 -7.06 2.46
CA ILE A 291 -5.20 -6.82 3.80
C ILE A 291 -6.00 -7.61 4.84
N THR A 292 -5.41 -7.81 6.01
CA THR A 292 -5.99 -8.58 7.11
C THR A 292 -7.43 -8.17 7.45
N THR A 293 -7.72 -6.87 7.48
CA THR A 293 -9.06 -6.35 7.81
C THR A 293 -10.12 -6.73 6.79
N MET A 294 -9.79 -6.71 5.49
CA MET A 294 -10.70 -7.17 4.42
C MET A 294 -11.01 -8.67 4.57
N LEU A 295 -9.99 -9.48 4.89
CA LEU A 295 -10.15 -10.92 5.05
C LEU A 295 -10.97 -11.28 6.30
N VAL A 296 -10.77 -10.58 7.41
CA VAL A 296 -11.59 -10.74 8.62
C VAL A 296 -13.06 -10.43 8.32
N ASP A 297 -13.32 -9.30 7.64
CA ASP A 297 -14.67 -8.90 7.28
C ASP A 297 -15.30 -9.89 6.29
N PHE A 298 -14.56 -10.35 5.29
CA PHE A 298 -15.03 -11.34 4.31
C PHE A 298 -15.38 -12.68 4.95
N LEU A 299 -14.51 -13.20 5.84
CA LEU A 299 -14.76 -14.46 6.55
C LEU A 299 -15.90 -14.38 7.58
N SER A 300 -16.22 -13.18 8.05
CA SER A 300 -17.38 -12.93 8.94
C SER A 300 -18.70 -12.75 8.17
N ASN A 301 -18.66 -12.79 6.83
CA ASN A 301 -19.84 -12.59 6.02
C ASN A 301 -20.84 -13.76 6.15
N PRO A 302 -22.08 -13.54 6.61
CA PRO A 302 -23.09 -14.58 6.71
C PRO A 302 -23.50 -15.18 5.34
N ASN A 303 -23.20 -14.47 4.26
CA ASN A 303 -23.47 -14.91 2.89
C ASN A 303 -22.28 -15.67 2.25
N LEU A 304 -21.15 -15.83 2.95
CA LEU A 304 -19.92 -16.42 2.40
C LEU A 304 -20.17 -17.74 1.66
N GLY A 305 -20.95 -18.64 2.24
CA GLY A 305 -21.28 -19.94 1.64
C GLY A 305 -22.19 -19.89 0.41
N LYS A 306 -22.67 -18.71 0.00
CA LYS A 306 -23.51 -18.54 -1.20
C LYS A 306 -22.67 -18.27 -2.46
N TYR A 307 -21.39 -17.92 -2.32
CA TYR A 307 -20.53 -17.57 -3.44
C TYR A 307 -19.65 -18.73 -3.87
N ASP A 308 -19.53 -18.94 -5.17
CA ASP A 308 -18.53 -19.85 -5.76
C ASP A 308 -17.15 -19.16 -5.80
N LEU A 309 -16.28 -19.55 -4.88
CA LEU A 309 -14.93 -19.02 -4.74
C LEU A 309 -13.86 -19.92 -5.39
N SER A 310 -14.26 -21.01 -6.04
CA SER A 310 -13.38 -22.05 -6.58
C SER A 310 -12.43 -21.60 -7.69
N SER A 311 -12.69 -20.43 -8.30
CA SER A 311 -11.81 -19.84 -9.31
C SER A 311 -10.52 -19.22 -8.73
N LEU A 312 -10.49 -18.94 -7.42
CA LEU A 312 -9.31 -18.38 -6.76
C LEU A 312 -8.14 -19.37 -6.79
N ARG A 313 -6.98 -18.89 -7.22
CA ARG A 313 -5.72 -19.64 -7.30
C ARG A 313 -4.62 -19.03 -6.44
N VAL A 314 -4.67 -17.72 -6.23
CA VAL A 314 -3.67 -16.96 -5.47
C VAL A 314 -4.35 -16.01 -4.52
N LEU A 315 -4.03 -16.14 -3.22
CA LEU A 315 -4.44 -15.22 -2.16
C LEU A 315 -3.19 -14.71 -1.44
N GLY A 316 -3.08 -13.41 -1.27
CA GLY A 316 -1.94 -12.85 -0.56
C GLY A 316 -2.10 -11.36 -0.29
N GLY A 317 -1.06 -10.75 0.25
CA GLY A 317 -1.06 -9.33 0.58
C GLY A 317 0.10 -8.97 1.50
N GLY A 318 -0.08 -7.91 2.26
CA GLY A 318 0.96 -7.41 3.17
C GLY A 318 0.46 -6.19 3.92
N GLY A 319 1.42 -5.45 4.50
CA GLY A 319 1.12 -4.24 5.25
C GLY A 319 1.00 -4.45 6.76
N ALA A 320 0.66 -5.65 7.21
CA ALA A 320 0.74 -6.10 8.59
C ALA A 320 0.86 -7.63 8.58
N ALA A 321 1.50 -8.21 9.61
CA ALA A 321 1.59 -9.65 9.77
C ALA A 321 0.19 -10.26 9.94
N MET A 322 -0.06 -11.38 9.27
CA MET A 322 -1.33 -12.11 9.34
C MET A 322 -1.41 -12.91 10.64
N PRO A 323 -2.41 -12.70 11.51
CA PRO A 323 -2.60 -13.53 12.69
C PRO A 323 -2.73 -15.01 12.32
N GLU A 324 -2.04 -15.89 13.06
CA GLU A 324 -1.98 -17.31 12.72
C GLU A 324 -3.35 -18.00 12.67
N ALA A 325 -4.24 -17.68 13.61
CA ALA A 325 -5.60 -18.21 13.63
C ALA A 325 -6.40 -17.82 12.37
N LEU A 326 -6.19 -16.60 11.87
CA LEU A 326 -6.83 -16.13 10.65
C LEU A 326 -6.24 -16.83 9.42
N ALA A 327 -4.91 -16.97 9.36
CA ALA A 327 -4.25 -17.69 8.26
C ALA A 327 -4.75 -19.14 8.13
N ARG A 328 -4.91 -19.85 9.25
CA ARG A 328 -5.50 -21.21 9.27
C ARG A 328 -6.93 -21.21 8.73
N LYS A 329 -7.75 -20.27 9.18
CA LYS A 329 -9.14 -20.19 8.71
C LYS A 329 -9.23 -19.86 7.21
N LEU A 330 -8.31 -19.05 6.69
CA LEU A 330 -8.22 -18.80 5.24
C LEU A 330 -7.87 -20.07 4.46
N GLU A 331 -6.89 -20.86 4.95
CA GLU A 331 -6.55 -22.15 4.33
C GLU A 331 -7.71 -23.14 4.34
N GLU A 332 -8.49 -23.19 5.43
CA GLU A 332 -9.70 -24.03 5.53
C GLU A 332 -10.79 -23.63 4.54
N VAL A 333 -11.00 -22.32 4.34
CA VAL A 333 -12.09 -21.79 3.48
C VAL A 333 -11.70 -21.79 2.00
N PHE A 334 -10.48 -21.34 1.69
CA PHE A 334 -10.04 -21.14 0.30
C PHE A 334 -9.19 -22.28 -0.25
N HIS A 335 -8.71 -23.18 0.62
CA HIS A 335 -7.72 -24.21 0.28
C HIS A 335 -6.44 -23.66 -0.35
N LEU A 336 -6.11 -22.42 0.00
CA LEU A 336 -4.95 -21.66 -0.48
C LEU A 336 -4.17 -21.08 0.69
N PRO A 337 -2.83 -21.12 0.64
CA PRO A 337 -2.03 -20.39 1.61
C PRO A 337 -2.14 -18.87 1.36
N TYR A 338 -2.06 -18.10 2.43
CA TYR A 338 -1.93 -16.64 2.30
C TYR A 338 -0.46 -16.26 2.11
N ILE A 339 -0.14 -15.65 0.96
CA ILE A 339 1.21 -15.25 0.60
C ILE A 339 1.48 -13.85 1.12
N GLU A 340 2.14 -13.77 2.28
CA GLU A 340 2.55 -12.49 2.86
C GLU A 340 3.74 -11.88 2.11
N GLY A 341 3.77 -10.54 2.02
CA GLY A 341 4.89 -9.77 1.51
C GLY A 341 5.14 -8.51 2.34
N TYR A 342 6.38 -8.06 2.33
CA TYR A 342 6.86 -6.86 3.01
C TYR A 342 7.43 -5.86 2.01
N GLY A 343 7.13 -4.58 2.23
CA GLY A 343 7.64 -3.45 1.46
C GLY A 343 7.10 -2.12 1.96
N LEU A 344 7.63 -1.04 1.39
CA LEU A 344 7.38 0.32 1.83
C LEU A 344 7.02 1.22 0.64
N SER A 345 6.56 2.44 0.92
CA SER A 345 6.39 3.46 -0.12
C SER A 345 7.71 3.77 -0.82
N GLU A 346 8.82 3.74 -0.09
CA GLU A 346 10.18 3.97 -0.55
C GLU A 346 10.75 2.86 -1.44
N THR A 347 10.06 1.71 -1.51
CA THR A 347 10.46 0.57 -2.34
C THR A 347 9.40 0.19 -3.37
N MET A 348 8.40 1.04 -3.60
CA MET A 348 7.26 0.80 -4.50
C MET A 348 6.63 -0.58 -4.28
N ALA A 349 6.31 -0.92 -3.04
CA ALA A 349 5.83 -2.21 -2.56
C ALA A 349 6.93 -3.30 -2.49
N PRO A 350 6.77 -4.61 -2.84
CA PRO A 350 7.50 -5.60 -2.08
C PRO A 350 9.01 -5.59 -2.32
N THR A 351 9.75 -5.74 -1.22
CA THR A 351 11.15 -6.16 -1.20
C THR A 351 11.30 -7.62 -0.82
N HIS A 352 10.31 -8.13 -0.07
CA HIS A 352 10.26 -9.53 0.35
C HIS A 352 8.87 -10.09 0.07
N MET A 353 8.80 -11.34 -0.32
CA MET A 353 7.57 -12.12 -0.44
C MET A 353 7.80 -13.57 -0.02
N ASN A 354 6.80 -14.17 0.58
CA ASN A 354 6.82 -15.62 0.83
C ASN A 354 6.84 -16.39 -0.50
N PRO A 355 7.67 -17.45 -0.60
CA PRO A 355 7.60 -18.38 -1.72
C PRO A 355 6.24 -19.10 -1.71
N PRO A 356 5.51 -19.15 -2.84
CA PRO A 356 4.16 -19.75 -2.86
C PRO A 356 4.11 -21.22 -2.45
N HIS A 357 5.18 -21.98 -2.71
CA HIS A 357 5.26 -23.40 -2.38
C HIS A 357 5.63 -23.69 -0.92
N ARG A 358 6.16 -22.68 -0.20
CA ARG A 358 6.62 -22.83 1.20
C ARG A 358 6.48 -21.51 1.97
N PRO A 359 5.29 -20.96 2.12
CA PRO A 359 5.10 -19.72 2.88
C PRO A 359 5.25 -19.99 4.38
N LYS A 360 5.89 -19.05 5.09
CA LYS A 360 5.88 -19.00 6.56
C LYS A 360 4.85 -17.98 7.02
N ARG A 361 4.12 -18.31 8.08
CA ARG A 361 3.12 -17.41 8.68
C ARG A 361 3.80 -16.33 9.50
N GLN A 362 3.18 -15.16 9.61
CA GLN A 362 3.69 -13.97 10.33
C GLN A 362 5.09 -13.55 9.86
N CYS A 363 5.37 -13.75 8.60
CA CYS A 363 6.68 -13.59 8.00
C CYS A 363 6.58 -12.72 6.75
N GLY A 364 7.45 -11.73 6.63
CA GLY A 364 7.55 -10.88 5.43
C GLY A 364 8.01 -11.65 4.18
N GLY A 365 8.53 -12.86 4.35
CA GLY A 365 9.06 -13.70 3.28
C GLY A 365 10.57 -13.58 3.12
N ILE A 366 11.05 -13.93 1.95
CA ILE A 366 12.46 -13.84 1.55
C ILE A 366 12.64 -12.68 0.56
N PRO A 367 13.86 -12.10 0.45
CA PRO A 367 14.15 -11.09 -0.57
C PRO A 367 13.77 -11.57 -1.97
N ILE A 368 13.06 -10.72 -2.75
CA ILE A 368 12.68 -11.05 -4.12
C ILE A 368 13.84 -10.80 -5.10
N PHE A 369 13.59 -11.04 -6.41
CA PHE A 369 14.58 -10.81 -7.47
C PHE A 369 15.38 -9.52 -7.29
N ASN A 370 16.70 -9.62 -7.50
CA ASN A 370 17.62 -8.47 -7.49
C ASN A 370 17.65 -7.65 -6.19
N THR A 371 17.10 -8.19 -5.09
CA THR A 371 17.04 -7.52 -3.80
C THR A 371 18.10 -8.10 -2.85
N ASP A 372 18.96 -7.24 -2.31
CA ASP A 372 19.90 -7.57 -1.24
C ASP A 372 19.37 -6.98 0.07
N ALA A 373 19.09 -7.81 1.05
CA ALA A 373 18.58 -7.40 2.35
C ALA A 373 19.53 -7.82 3.46
N ARG A 374 19.72 -6.97 4.47
CA ARG A 374 20.57 -7.20 5.64
C ARG A 374 19.82 -6.83 6.91
N VAL A 375 20.29 -7.36 8.02
CA VAL A 375 19.90 -6.92 9.36
C VAL A 375 21.13 -6.34 10.02
N LEU A 376 21.07 -5.07 10.41
CA LEU A 376 22.20 -4.36 11.01
C LEU A 376 21.90 -3.99 12.47
N ASP A 377 22.89 -4.13 13.31
CA ASP A 377 22.83 -3.62 14.67
C ASP A 377 22.65 -2.09 14.66
N VAL A 378 21.68 -1.63 15.42
CA VAL A 378 21.24 -0.22 15.37
C VAL A 378 22.30 0.75 15.91
N GLU A 379 23.15 0.30 16.84
CA GLU A 379 24.16 1.12 17.51
C GLU A 379 25.51 1.07 16.80
N THR A 380 25.93 -0.12 16.41
CA THR A 380 27.27 -0.34 15.85
C THR A 380 27.28 -0.37 14.32
N GLY A 381 26.13 -0.58 13.66
CA GLY A 381 26.03 -0.79 12.22
C GLY A 381 26.60 -2.14 11.73
N ARG A 382 27.00 -3.04 12.65
CA ARG A 382 27.50 -4.39 12.33
C ARG A 382 26.36 -5.24 11.74
N GLU A 383 26.66 -6.02 10.72
CA GLU A 383 25.74 -7.04 10.21
C GLU A 383 25.51 -8.14 11.25
N LEU A 384 24.24 -8.49 11.47
CA LEU A 384 23.78 -9.46 12.45
C LEU A 384 23.58 -10.84 11.81
N GLY A 385 23.70 -11.87 12.63
CA GLY A 385 23.43 -13.26 12.25
C GLY A 385 21.93 -13.62 12.30
N PRO A 386 21.60 -14.90 12.00
CA PRO A 386 20.24 -15.40 12.11
C PRO A 386 19.69 -15.22 13.53
N ASN A 387 18.39 -14.89 13.63
CA ASN A 387 17.65 -14.70 14.88
C ASN A 387 18.13 -13.53 15.76
N GLU A 388 19.10 -12.72 15.29
CA GLU A 388 19.49 -11.47 15.95
C GLU A 388 18.65 -10.32 15.42
N VAL A 389 18.02 -9.54 16.33
CA VAL A 389 17.13 -8.43 15.96
C VAL A 389 17.92 -7.15 15.73
N GLY A 390 17.73 -6.53 14.57
CA GLY A 390 18.32 -5.24 14.20
C GLY A 390 17.48 -4.50 13.17
N GLU A 391 18.02 -3.42 12.59
CA GLU A 391 17.35 -2.67 11.51
C GLU A 391 17.47 -3.44 10.19
N ILE A 392 16.34 -3.69 9.55
CA ILE A 392 16.31 -4.25 8.19
C ILE A 392 16.71 -3.15 7.22
N VAL A 393 17.73 -3.43 6.39
CA VAL A 393 18.17 -2.53 5.33
C VAL A 393 18.10 -3.25 3.98
N VAL A 394 17.77 -2.52 2.94
CA VAL A 394 17.55 -3.11 1.61
C VAL A 394 18.27 -2.35 0.52
N HIS A 395 18.84 -3.09 -0.42
CA HIS A 395 19.41 -2.60 -1.66
C HIS A 395 18.74 -3.31 -2.82
N GLY A 396 18.31 -2.57 -3.85
CA GLY A 396 17.68 -3.16 -5.04
C GLY A 396 17.18 -2.09 -6.00
N PRO A 397 16.83 -2.48 -7.23
CA PRO A 397 16.41 -1.55 -8.28
C PRO A 397 15.07 -0.86 -7.98
N GLN A 398 14.25 -1.41 -7.09
CA GLN A 398 12.97 -0.87 -6.65
C GLN A 398 13.11 0.27 -5.64
N VAL A 399 14.29 0.46 -5.04
CA VAL A 399 14.51 1.50 -4.04
C VAL A 399 14.43 2.88 -4.70
N PHE A 400 13.72 3.79 -4.07
CA PHE A 400 13.48 5.15 -4.56
C PHE A 400 14.77 5.97 -4.70
N LYS A 401 14.72 7.06 -5.47
CA LYS A 401 15.86 8.00 -5.59
C LYS A 401 16.12 8.79 -4.29
N GLY A 402 15.08 9.02 -3.50
CA GLY A 402 15.11 9.83 -2.29
C GLY A 402 13.80 10.59 -2.10
N TYR A 403 13.74 11.43 -1.08
CA TYR A 403 12.59 12.28 -0.80
C TYR A 403 12.65 13.60 -1.59
N TRP A 404 11.53 13.94 -2.21
CA TRP A 404 11.41 15.15 -3.02
C TRP A 404 11.79 16.40 -2.22
N ARG A 405 12.74 17.20 -2.74
CA ARG A 405 13.23 18.44 -2.12
C ARG A 405 13.70 18.32 -0.67
N GLN A 406 14.07 17.12 -0.22
CA GLN A 406 14.50 16.85 1.16
C GLN A 406 15.83 16.10 1.19
N GLU A 407 16.91 16.78 0.81
CA GLU A 407 18.25 16.19 0.72
C GLU A 407 18.76 15.63 2.06
N ALA A 408 18.54 16.36 3.17
CA ALA A 408 18.99 15.91 4.49
C ALA A 408 18.26 14.60 4.90
N ALA A 409 16.94 14.53 4.70
CA ALA A 409 16.17 13.32 4.96
C ALA A 409 16.58 12.18 4.03
N THR A 410 16.90 12.48 2.77
CA THR A 410 17.41 11.51 1.80
C THR A 410 18.75 10.95 2.26
N ARG A 411 19.71 11.79 2.66
CA ARG A 411 21.02 11.31 3.16
C ARG A 411 20.86 10.41 4.38
N GLN A 412 19.97 10.75 5.31
CA GLN A 412 19.70 9.94 6.51
C GLN A 412 19.01 8.60 6.20
N ALA A 413 18.29 8.52 5.09
CA ALA A 413 17.57 7.32 4.70
C ALA A 413 18.46 6.24 4.09
N PHE A 414 19.73 6.53 3.84
CA PHE A 414 20.66 5.59 3.21
C PHE A 414 21.94 5.43 4.04
N LEU A 415 22.57 4.29 3.86
CA LEU A 415 23.89 3.99 4.38
C LEU A 415 24.69 3.21 3.33
N GLU A 416 26.02 3.27 3.43
CA GLU A 416 26.92 2.44 2.65
C GLU A 416 27.30 1.19 3.46
N HIS A 417 27.15 0.02 2.84
CA HIS A 417 27.55 -1.26 3.43
C HIS A 417 28.01 -2.20 2.31
N ASP A 418 29.14 -2.88 2.47
CA ASP A 418 29.75 -3.76 1.45
C ASP A 418 29.87 -3.12 0.05
N GLY A 419 30.20 -1.82 -0.01
CA GLY A 419 30.31 -1.08 -1.26
C GLY A 419 28.99 -0.84 -1.98
N LYS A 420 27.85 -1.05 -1.33
CA LYS A 420 26.51 -0.80 -1.86
C LYS A 420 25.77 0.21 -1.00
N ARG A 421 24.89 0.97 -1.65
CA ARG A 421 24.00 1.91 -0.97
C ARG A 421 22.71 1.20 -0.56
N PHE A 422 22.51 1.01 0.75
CA PHE A 422 21.30 0.43 1.31
C PHE A 422 20.34 1.50 1.80
N PHE A 423 19.05 1.26 1.58
CA PHE A 423 17.98 2.03 2.18
C PHE A 423 17.69 1.51 3.59
N ARG A 424 17.66 2.42 4.55
CA ARG A 424 17.29 2.17 5.95
C ARG A 424 15.77 2.16 6.07
N THR A 425 15.18 0.99 6.28
CA THR A 425 13.72 0.88 6.33
C THR A 425 13.11 1.51 7.59
N GLY A 426 13.92 1.62 8.65
CA GLY A 426 13.44 2.00 9.97
C GLY A 426 12.55 0.93 10.61
N ASP A 427 12.45 -0.24 10.01
CA ASP A 427 11.78 -1.42 10.56
C ASP A 427 12.81 -2.33 11.21
N LEU A 428 12.48 -2.83 12.39
CA LEU A 428 13.26 -3.81 13.12
C LEU A 428 12.77 -5.20 12.79
N GLY A 429 13.70 -6.13 12.73
CA GLY A 429 13.41 -7.51 12.48
C GLY A 429 14.63 -8.38 12.52
N TYR A 430 14.46 -9.61 12.16
CA TYR A 430 15.52 -10.60 12.04
C TYR A 430 15.22 -11.51 10.84
N TYR A 431 16.20 -12.27 10.43
CA TYR A 431 15.99 -13.41 9.55
C TYR A 431 16.31 -14.72 10.28
N ASP A 432 15.62 -15.78 9.95
CA ASP A 432 15.89 -17.10 10.53
C ASP A 432 17.02 -17.85 9.80
N GLU A 433 17.32 -19.05 10.23
CA GLU A 433 18.38 -19.89 9.63
C GLU A 433 18.17 -20.17 8.14
N GLU A 434 16.91 -20.14 7.68
CA GLU A 434 16.53 -20.37 6.29
C GLU A 434 16.51 -19.07 5.46
N GLY A 435 16.72 -17.90 6.08
CA GLY A 435 16.75 -16.60 5.41
C GLY A 435 15.38 -15.95 5.20
N TYR A 436 14.35 -16.36 5.96
CA TYR A 436 13.06 -15.68 6.01
C TYR A 436 13.09 -14.52 6.98
N PHE A 437 12.56 -13.37 6.56
CA PHE A 437 12.58 -12.13 7.34
C PHE A 437 11.28 -11.94 8.13
N PHE A 438 11.44 -11.64 9.41
CA PHE A 438 10.36 -11.37 10.36
C PHE A 438 10.47 -9.93 10.84
N ILE A 439 9.42 -9.16 10.66
CA ILE A 439 9.34 -7.76 11.10
C ILE A 439 8.81 -7.76 12.54
N THR A 440 9.57 -7.23 13.47
CA THR A 440 9.21 -7.22 14.89
C THR A 440 8.60 -5.89 15.33
N ASP A 441 9.16 -4.76 14.90
CA ASP A 441 8.63 -3.44 15.22
C ASP A 441 9.22 -2.35 14.31
N ARG A 442 8.89 -1.09 14.62
CA ARG A 442 9.51 0.10 14.06
C ARG A 442 10.51 0.71 15.03
N LEU A 443 11.70 1.03 14.56
CA LEU A 443 12.79 1.64 15.36
C LEU A 443 12.29 2.86 16.16
N LYS A 444 11.40 3.67 15.59
CA LYS A 444 10.85 4.88 16.22
C LYS A 444 9.72 4.65 17.21
N ARG A 445 9.22 3.42 17.32
CA ARG A 445 8.25 3.04 18.35
C ARG A 445 8.90 2.57 19.64
N MET A 446 10.20 2.31 19.62
CA MET A 446 10.94 1.83 20.79
C MET A 446 10.68 2.73 22.00
N ILE A 447 10.27 2.12 23.09
CA ILE A 447 10.08 2.78 24.39
C ILE A 447 11.33 2.53 25.23
N ASN A 448 11.95 3.60 25.73
CA ASN A 448 13.10 3.49 26.62
C ASN A 448 12.65 3.53 28.09
N ALA A 449 12.26 2.38 28.62
CA ALA A 449 11.78 2.26 30.01
C ALA A 449 12.95 2.06 30.97
N SER A 450 13.50 3.12 31.56
CA SER A 450 14.64 3.07 32.49
C SER A 450 15.91 2.42 31.90
N GLY A 451 16.22 2.69 30.63
CA GLY A 451 17.34 2.08 29.90
C GLY A 451 17.03 0.72 29.26
N PHE A 452 15.90 0.10 29.57
CA PHE A 452 15.43 -1.10 28.89
C PHE A 452 14.68 -0.73 27.62
N LYS A 453 15.07 -1.32 26.50
CA LYS A 453 14.38 -1.17 25.21
C LYS A 453 13.14 -2.06 25.18
N VAL A 454 11.96 -1.46 25.09
CA VAL A 454 10.69 -2.17 24.95
C VAL A 454 10.14 -1.94 23.55
N TRP A 455 9.80 -3.03 22.90
CA TRP A 455 9.22 -3.01 21.55
C TRP A 455 7.70 -3.09 21.65
N PRO A 456 6.95 -2.03 21.29
CA PRO A 456 5.50 -2.02 21.39
C PRO A 456 4.81 -3.19 20.72
N ALA A 457 5.23 -3.59 19.52
CA ALA A 457 4.61 -4.70 18.81
C ALA A 457 4.74 -6.05 19.56
N GLU A 458 5.85 -6.27 20.29
CA GLU A 458 6.01 -7.47 21.13
C GLU A 458 5.00 -7.48 22.28
N VAL A 459 4.81 -6.33 22.92
CA VAL A 459 3.82 -6.18 24.00
C VAL A 459 2.40 -6.30 23.44
N GLU A 460 2.10 -5.70 22.29
CA GLU A 460 0.82 -5.82 21.59
C GLU A 460 0.50 -7.28 21.26
N ALA A 461 1.46 -8.02 20.70
CA ALA A 461 1.28 -9.45 20.38
C ALA A 461 0.90 -10.29 21.60
N MET A 462 1.53 -10.01 22.74
CA MET A 462 1.17 -10.67 24.00
C MET A 462 -0.22 -10.28 24.48
N LEU A 463 -0.57 -8.99 24.42
CA LEU A 463 -1.90 -8.49 24.82
C LEU A 463 -3.02 -9.07 23.96
N TYR A 464 -2.81 -9.27 22.66
CA TYR A 464 -3.79 -9.92 21.77
C TYR A 464 -4.11 -11.39 22.15
N ALA A 465 -3.26 -12.06 22.94
CA ALA A 465 -3.54 -13.37 23.49
C ALA A 465 -4.55 -13.35 24.65
N HIS A 466 -4.89 -12.18 25.18
CA HIS A 466 -5.91 -12.05 26.23
C HIS A 466 -7.32 -12.17 25.63
N PRO A 467 -8.21 -13.04 26.20
CA PRO A 467 -9.52 -13.33 25.60
C PRO A 467 -10.44 -12.12 25.49
N ALA A 468 -10.31 -11.15 26.38
CA ALA A 468 -11.14 -9.94 26.43
C ALA A 468 -10.64 -8.80 25.55
N ILE A 469 -9.47 -8.89 24.90
CA ILE A 469 -8.90 -7.81 24.10
C ILE A 469 -9.26 -8.00 22.63
N GLN A 470 -9.87 -6.98 22.04
CA GLN A 470 -10.15 -6.91 20.61
C GLN A 470 -9.00 -6.23 19.86
N GLU A 471 -8.53 -5.07 20.35
CA GLU A 471 -7.43 -4.32 19.77
C GLU A 471 -6.53 -3.75 20.86
N ALA A 472 -5.24 -3.64 20.56
CA ALA A 472 -4.27 -3.03 21.46
C ALA A 472 -3.30 -2.15 20.67
N CYS A 473 -2.94 -1.01 21.24
CA CYS A 473 -1.85 -0.16 20.77
C CYS A 473 -0.97 0.23 21.95
N VAL A 474 0.33 -0.03 21.86
CA VAL A 474 1.29 0.26 22.92
C VAL A 474 2.13 1.47 22.54
N ILE A 475 2.27 2.42 23.45
CA ILE A 475 3.03 3.67 23.28
C ILE A 475 3.88 3.95 24.51
N GLY A 476 4.90 4.80 24.36
CA GLY A 476 5.66 5.35 25.48
C GLY A 476 4.89 6.48 26.14
N ALA A 477 4.69 6.42 27.44
CA ALA A 477 4.17 7.53 28.22
C ALA A 477 5.30 8.17 29.03
N PRO A 478 5.36 9.51 29.15
CA PRO A 478 6.34 10.18 30.00
C PRO A 478 6.23 9.73 31.45
N ASP A 479 7.37 9.47 32.09
CA ASP A 479 7.47 9.06 33.48
C ASP A 479 8.61 9.80 34.16
N GLY A 480 8.31 10.54 35.23
CA GLY A 480 9.29 11.40 35.90
C GLY A 480 10.49 10.68 36.53
N TYR A 481 10.39 9.38 36.79
CA TYR A 481 11.46 8.56 37.33
C TYR A 481 12.19 7.72 36.27
N ARG A 482 11.44 7.26 35.25
CA ARG A 482 11.92 6.30 34.24
C ARG A 482 12.25 6.93 32.88
N GLY A 483 11.97 8.22 32.71
CA GLY A 483 11.97 8.88 31.42
C GLY A 483 10.72 8.50 30.61
N GLU A 484 10.59 7.22 30.24
CA GLU A 484 9.38 6.67 29.60
C GLU A 484 8.92 5.39 30.32
N THR A 485 7.60 5.13 30.25
CA THR A 485 6.97 3.89 30.70
C THR A 485 6.04 3.34 29.63
N VAL A 486 5.79 2.03 29.69
CA VAL A 486 4.89 1.36 28.75
C VAL A 486 3.44 1.68 29.08
N LYS A 487 2.70 2.23 28.11
CA LYS A 487 1.26 2.47 28.18
C LYS A 487 0.58 1.69 27.05
N ALA A 488 -0.53 1.00 27.37
CA ALA A 488 -1.38 0.33 26.40
C ALA A 488 -2.75 1.01 26.30
N LEU A 489 -3.20 1.29 25.06
CA LEU A 489 -4.58 1.66 24.75
C LEU A 489 -5.26 0.41 24.22
N ILE A 490 -6.38 0.03 24.83
CA ILE A 490 -7.04 -1.27 24.58
C ILE A 490 -8.50 -1.06 24.24
N VAL A 491 -8.95 -1.70 23.16
CA VAL A 491 -10.36 -1.87 22.82
C VAL A 491 -10.81 -3.23 23.33
N PRO A 492 -11.70 -3.29 24.33
CA PRO A 492 -12.24 -4.56 24.81
C PRO A 492 -13.15 -5.22 23.76
N ARG A 493 -13.29 -6.53 23.81
CA ARG A 493 -14.31 -7.24 23.01
C ARG A 493 -15.71 -6.87 23.49
N ALA A 494 -16.66 -6.84 22.57
CA ALA A 494 -18.06 -6.58 22.90
C ALA A 494 -18.58 -7.53 23.98
N GLY A 495 -19.18 -6.99 25.04
CA GLY A 495 -19.69 -7.75 26.18
C GLY A 495 -18.63 -8.17 27.21
N SER A 496 -17.39 -7.69 27.09
CA SER A 496 -16.35 -7.90 28.09
C SER A 496 -16.34 -6.74 29.09
N ASP A 497 -16.26 -7.07 30.39
CA ASP A 497 -16.17 -6.10 31.52
C ASP A 497 -14.78 -6.16 32.18
N VAL A 498 -13.74 -6.31 31.37
CA VAL A 498 -12.35 -6.41 31.84
C VAL A 498 -11.83 -5.07 32.34
N SER A 499 -11.19 -5.05 33.51
CA SER A 499 -10.54 -3.86 34.06
C SER A 499 -9.08 -3.71 33.60
N ALA A 500 -8.54 -2.50 33.73
CA ALA A 500 -7.13 -2.23 33.46
C ALA A 500 -6.20 -3.04 34.39
N GLU A 501 -6.58 -3.18 35.64
CA GLU A 501 -5.85 -3.92 36.66
C GLU A 501 -5.75 -5.40 36.34
N GLU A 502 -6.84 -6.02 35.87
CA GLU A 502 -6.87 -7.43 35.46
C GLU A 502 -5.94 -7.69 34.27
N ILE A 503 -5.91 -6.78 33.30
CA ILE A 503 -5.01 -6.90 32.15
C ILE A 503 -3.54 -6.75 32.59
N ILE A 504 -3.22 -5.82 33.48
CA ILE A 504 -1.86 -5.64 34.02
C ILE A 504 -1.42 -6.90 34.76
N GLU A 505 -2.27 -7.46 35.62
CA GLU A 505 -1.95 -8.67 36.38
C GLU A 505 -1.77 -9.89 35.47
N TRP A 506 -2.64 -10.02 34.47
CA TRP A 506 -2.51 -11.07 33.44
C TRP A 506 -1.18 -10.94 32.68
N ALA A 507 -0.76 -9.71 32.33
CA ALA A 507 0.48 -9.44 31.64
C ALA A 507 1.72 -9.75 32.49
N ARG A 508 1.67 -9.48 33.82
CA ARG A 508 2.79 -9.78 34.75
C ARG A 508 3.19 -11.25 34.77
N GLY A 509 2.24 -12.14 34.60
CA GLY A 509 2.52 -13.58 34.55
C GLY A 509 3.11 -14.06 33.23
N ARG A 510 3.23 -13.20 32.20
CA ARG A 510 3.54 -13.62 30.81
C ARG A 510 4.64 -12.85 30.12
N MET A 511 5.07 -11.74 30.66
CA MET A 511 6.15 -10.94 30.09
C MET A 511 7.11 -10.40 31.15
N ALA A 512 8.31 -10.03 30.73
CA ALA A 512 9.31 -9.45 31.63
C ALA A 512 8.78 -8.15 32.27
N ALA A 513 9.10 -7.91 33.52
CA ALA A 513 8.55 -6.82 34.33
C ALA A 513 8.71 -5.42 33.70
N PHE A 514 9.76 -5.19 32.91
CA PHE A 514 10.01 -3.92 32.22
C PHE A 514 9.12 -3.75 30.97
N LYS A 515 8.56 -4.83 30.41
CA LYS A 515 7.65 -4.85 29.27
C LYS A 515 6.18 -4.70 29.67
N VAL A 516 5.84 -5.04 30.93
CA VAL A 516 4.46 -4.98 31.41
C VAL A 516 3.93 -3.54 31.33
N PRO A 517 2.80 -3.29 30.65
CA PRO A 517 2.18 -1.98 30.64
C PRO A 517 1.86 -1.52 32.08
N ARG A 518 2.35 -0.36 32.46
CA ARG A 518 2.08 0.23 33.77
C ARG A 518 0.84 1.11 33.77
N ARG A 519 0.44 1.54 32.58
CA ARG A 519 -0.78 2.33 32.36
C ARG A 519 -1.58 1.65 31.26
N ILE A 520 -2.87 1.44 31.54
CA ILE A 520 -3.83 0.95 30.55
C ILE A 520 -4.94 1.98 30.44
N GLU A 521 -5.29 2.33 29.21
CA GLU A 521 -6.44 3.18 28.89
C GLU A 521 -7.41 2.34 28.03
N LEU A 522 -8.61 2.08 28.58
CA LEU A 522 -9.66 1.42 27.81
C LEU A 522 -10.34 2.46 26.91
N VAL A 523 -10.44 2.14 25.62
CA VAL A 523 -10.98 3.05 24.58
C VAL A 523 -12.03 2.34 23.75
N GLU A 524 -12.97 3.07 23.18
CA GLU A 524 -14.01 2.52 22.31
C GLU A 524 -13.45 2.10 20.94
N SER A 525 -12.45 2.83 20.44
CA SER A 525 -11.81 2.56 19.15
C SER A 525 -10.41 3.15 19.08
N LEU A 526 -9.57 2.60 18.20
CA LEU A 526 -8.25 3.13 17.88
C LEU A 526 -8.28 3.85 16.51
N PRO A 527 -7.62 5.02 16.36
CA PRO A 527 -7.51 5.70 15.06
C PRO A 527 -6.72 4.85 14.07
N LYS A 528 -7.21 4.77 12.83
CA LYS A 528 -6.62 3.93 11.78
C LYS A 528 -6.47 4.69 10.47
N THR A 529 -5.47 4.29 9.68
CA THR A 529 -5.33 4.70 8.29
C THR A 529 -6.42 4.07 7.42
N ALA A 530 -6.58 4.56 6.18
CA ALA A 530 -7.45 3.94 5.17
C ALA A 530 -7.08 2.46 4.87
N THR A 531 -5.84 2.06 5.14
CA THR A 531 -5.36 0.67 5.00
C THR A 531 -5.50 -0.15 6.29
N GLY A 532 -6.21 0.36 7.30
CA GLY A 532 -6.50 -0.35 8.55
C GLY A 532 -5.34 -0.37 9.57
N LYS A 533 -4.22 0.32 9.32
CA LYS A 533 -3.12 0.42 10.28
C LYS A 533 -3.44 1.42 11.38
N ILE A 534 -3.18 1.04 12.63
CA ILE A 534 -3.36 1.93 13.78
C ILE A 534 -2.40 3.13 13.67
N LEU A 535 -2.93 4.33 13.86
CA LEU A 535 -2.19 5.59 13.87
C LEU A 535 -1.51 5.81 15.25
N TRP A 536 -0.61 4.89 15.61
CA TRP A 536 0.08 4.89 16.91
C TRP A 536 0.77 6.23 17.22
N ARG A 537 1.27 6.93 16.19
CA ARG A 537 1.94 8.22 16.37
C ARG A 537 0.99 9.30 16.88
N GLU A 538 -0.20 9.37 16.33
CA GLU A 538 -1.23 10.29 16.80
C GLU A 538 -1.54 10.03 18.29
N LEU A 539 -1.62 8.76 18.69
CA LEU A 539 -1.81 8.38 20.09
C LEU A 539 -0.60 8.77 20.95
N GLN A 540 0.61 8.57 20.44
CA GLN A 540 1.86 8.97 21.10
C GLN A 540 1.97 10.48 21.29
N GLU A 541 1.58 11.29 20.29
CA GLU A 541 1.60 12.74 20.33
C GLU A 541 0.53 13.29 21.29
N ARG A 542 -0.67 12.71 21.27
CA ARG A 542 -1.75 13.04 22.24
C ARG A 542 -1.29 12.78 23.68
N GLU A 543 -0.59 11.68 23.92
CA GLU A 543 -0.09 11.35 25.26
C GLU A 543 1.00 12.31 25.74
N ARG A 544 1.92 12.69 24.85
CA ARG A 544 2.95 13.70 25.15
C ARG A 544 2.33 15.07 25.46
N ALA A 545 1.32 15.48 24.71
CA ALA A 545 0.62 16.74 24.94
C ALA A 545 -0.10 16.78 26.30
N LYS A 546 -0.70 15.65 26.75
CA LYS A 546 -1.31 15.54 28.08
C LYS A 546 -0.28 15.78 29.20
N SER A 547 0.95 15.31 29.02
CA SER A 547 2.00 15.41 30.05
C SER A 547 2.66 16.79 30.12
N THR A 548 2.55 17.63 29.07
CA THR A 548 3.06 19.01 29.07
C THR A 548 2.02 20.00 29.64
N ALA A 549 0.77 19.59 29.77
CA ALA A 549 -0.33 20.40 30.29
C ALA A 549 -0.62 20.15 31.80
N SER A 550 0.02 19.14 32.40
CA SER A 550 -0.03 18.79 33.81
C SER A 550 1.30 19.12 34.49
#